data_01c8dead0482ea112d8536aba3f25062
#
_entry.id   01c8dead0482ea112d8536aba3f25062
#
_cell.length_a   1.000
_cell.length_b   1.000
_cell.length_c   1.000
_cell.angle_alpha   90.00
_cell.angle_beta   90.00
_cell.angle_gamma   90.00
#
_symmetry.space_group_name_H-M   'P 1'
#
loop_
_entity.id
_entity.type
_entity.pdbx_description
1 polymer ?
#
loop_
_entity_poly.entity_id
_entity_poly.type
_entity_poly.pdbx_seq_one_letter_code
_entity_poly.pdbx_strand_id
1 'polypeptide(L)'
;MTKTILFISPTGTLDNGAEISIVNLMKFLVKKGYRVLNVFPDYKVPSQEEYQVELQKAGIETYGLSAVKWWWEEAPGGSPGNHFLRVNSYNKNVKDIRNIIVDNKVDLVISNTVNVFQGALAAAFEDVKHFWLIHEFPEGEFGYYKEKLDFIDTFSDEIFAVTGALTEDLEKCFPNRKIYSFAPYTQIEPKEGVKTESNDQHRIVSVGRLTQRKNQLELIKAFQMLDLAGTELVFLGAWDEDYKQLCDDYIAEHDLKNVSFLGYLDDPWSEITDKDLAVFPSSMETFGLVYVESVLNGIPTILSDN
;
A
#
# COMPACT_ATOMS: atom_id res chain seq x y z
N MET A 1 -28.31 12.81 -12.06
CA MET A 1 -28.06 12.57 -10.62
C MET A 1 -26.58 12.28 -10.46
N THR A 2 -25.97 12.81 -9.42
CA THR A 2 -24.56 12.50 -9.05
C THR A 2 -24.49 11.05 -8.61
N LYS A 3 -23.57 10.26 -9.18
CA LYS A 3 -23.36 8.88 -8.76
C LYS A 3 -22.55 8.82 -7.48
N THR A 4 -22.90 7.88 -6.61
CA THR A 4 -22.24 7.64 -5.31
C THR A 4 -21.37 6.39 -5.40
N ILE A 5 -20.10 6.52 -5.04
CA ILE A 5 -19.12 5.42 -5.04
C ILE A 5 -18.64 5.20 -3.61
N LEU A 6 -18.69 3.96 -3.15
CA LEU A 6 -18.20 3.53 -1.84
C LEU A 6 -16.90 2.76 -1.98
N PHE A 7 -15.84 3.24 -1.34
CA PHE A 7 -14.56 2.55 -1.26
C PHE A 7 -14.41 1.80 0.07
N ILE A 8 -13.87 0.60 0.00
CA ILE A 8 -13.52 -0.21 1.18
C ILE A 8 -11.99 -0.26 1.27
N SER A 9 -11.45 0.43 2.24
CA SER A 9 -10.01 0.55 2.48
C SER A 9 -9.47 -0.55 3.40
N PRO A 10 -8.25 -1.04 3.17
CA PRO A 10 -7.67 -2.12 3.97
C PRO A 10 -7.17 -1.67 5.35
N THR A 11 -6.72 -0.42 5.51
CA THR A 11 -6.08 0.06 6.75
C THR A 11 -6.64 1.37 7.27
N GLY A 12 -7.04 2.29 6.40
CA GLY A 12 -7.39 3.66 6.78
C GLY A 12 -6.19 4.46 7.29
N THR A 13 -5.03 4.29 6.65
CA THR A 13 -3.78 5.01 6.96
C THR A 13 -3.13 5.50 5.67
N LEU A 14 -2.11 6.36 5.75
CA LEU A 14 -1.38 6.89 4.57
C LEU A 14 0.05 6.33 4.50
N ASP A 15 0.32 5.18 5.09
CA ASP A 15 1.65 4.61 5.24
C ASP A 15 2.00 3.50 4.23
N ASN A 16 1.11 3.22 3.27
CA ASN A 16 1.35 2.20 2.25
C ASN A 16 0.86 2.63 0.86
N GLY A 17 1.52 2.11 -0.18
CA GLY A 17 1.28 2.54 -1.56
C GLY A 17 -0.12 2.24 -2.09
N ALA A 18 -0.74 1.13 -1.68
CA ALA A 18 -2.10 0.79 -2.10
C ALA A 18 -3.13 1.78 -1.55
N GLU A 19 -2.96 2.20 -0.29
CA GLU A 19 -3.84 3.17 0.34
C GLU A 19 -3.65 4.58 -0.24
N ILE A 20 -2.39 5.01 -0.44
CA ILE A 20 -2.07 6.30 -1.09
C ILE A 20 -2.68 6.35 -2.50
N SER A 21 -2.53 5.30 -3.29
CA SER A 21 -3.07 5.21 -4.64
C SER A 21 -4.60 5.36 -4.65
N ILE A 22 -5.30 4.66 -3.74
CA ILE A 22 -6.76 4.71 -3.70
C ILE A 22 -7.29 6.07 -3.19
N VAL A 23 -6.59 6.70 -2.24
CA VAL A 23 -6.93 8.04 -1.76
C VAL A 23 -6.83 9.06 -2.90
N ASN A 24 -5.79 8.96 -3.73
CA ASN A 24 -5.63 9.81 -4.90
C ASN A 24 -6.73 9.58 -5.94
N LEU A 25 -7.15 8.32 -6.17
CA LEU A 25 -8.28 8.01 -7.03
C LEU A 25 -9.60 8.60 -6.46
N MET A 26 -9.84 8.46 -5.16
CA MET A 26 -11.01 9.06 -4.50
C MET A 26 -11.05 10.57 -4.67
N LYS A 27 -9.94 11.26 -4.42
CA LYS A 27 -9.80 12.71 -4.64
C LYS A 27 -10.06 13.11 -6.09
N PHE A 28 -9.56 12.34 -7.03
CA PHE A 28 -9.80 12.56 -8.47
C PHE A 28 -11.29 12.43 -8.82
N LEU A 29 -11.97 11.40 -8.30
CA LEU A 29 -13.39 11.18 -8.55
C LEU A 29 -14.27 12.28 -7.95
N VAL A 30 -13.94 12.78 -6.76
CA VAL A 30 -14.62 13.98 -6.21
C VAL A 30 -14.46 15.19 -7.14
N LYS A 31 -13.25 15.45 -7.66
CA LYS A 31 -13.01 16.51 -8.65
C LYS A 31 -13.79 16.31 -9.96
N LYS A 32 -14.13 15.05 -10.30
CA LYS A 32 -14.99 14.71 -11.45
C LYS A 32 -16.49 14.80 -11.16
N GLY A 33 -16.88 15.17 -9.94
CA GLY A 33 -18.27 15.39 -9.56
C GLY A 33 -18.99 14.14 -9.04
N TYR A 34 -18.27 13.07 -8.70
CA TYR A 34 -18.84 11.92 -8.00
C TYR A 34 -18.96 12.23 -6.50
N ARG A 35 -19.97 11.67 -5.84
CA ARG A 35 -20.01 11.59 -4.39
C ARG A 35 -19.21 10.37 -3.97
N VAL A 36 -18.20 10.55 -3.14
CA VAL A 36 -17.29 9.49 -2.71
C VAL A 36 -17.42 9.26 -1.22
N LEU A 37 -17.62 8.01 -0.84
CA LEU A 37 -17.66 7.52 0.53
C LEU A 37 -16.50 6.55 0.73
N ASN A 38 -15.97 6.50 1.94
CA ASN A 38 -14.91 5.56 2.31
C ASN A 38 -15.24 4.84 3.62
N VAL A 39 -15.09 3.52 3.62
CA VAL A 39 -15.15 2.66 4.81
C VAL A 39 -13.77 2.10 5.09
N PHE A 40 -13.35 2.11 6.34
CA PHE A 40 -12.07 1.58 6.80
C PHE A 40 -12.21 0.93 8.19
N PRO A 41 -11.29 0.01 8.58
CA PRO A 41 -11.26 -0.55 9.92
C PRO A 41 -10.79 0.51 10.93
N ASP A 42 -11.58 0.76 11.97
CA ASP A 42 -11.26 1.73 12.99
C ASP A 42 -10.57 1.06 14.18
N TYR A 43 -9.26 1.17 14.25
CA TYR A 43 -8.41 0.65 15.32
C TYR A 43 -8.06 1.72 16.37
N LYS A 44 -8.57 2.95 16.24
CA LYS A 44 -8.32 4.07 17.17
C LYS A 44 -6.85 4.43 17.30
N VAL A 45 -6.11 4.40 16.21
CA VAL A 45 -4.70 4.80 16.16
C VAL A 45 -4.55 6.21 15.57
N PRO A 46 -3.55 7.00 15.99
CA PRO A 46 -3.38 8.40 15.54
C PRO A 46 -3.30 8.56 14.02
N SER A 47 -2.63 7.66 13.31
CA SER A 47 -2.51 7.70 11.85
C SER A 47 -3.86 7.60 11.11
N GLN A 48 -4.88 7.02 11.74
CA GLN A 48 -6.24 6.98 11.18
C GLN A 48 -6.99 8.31 11.37
N GLU A 49 -6.65 9.10 12.38
CA GLU A 49 -7.18 10.45 12.54
C GLU A 49 -6.65 11.36 11.42
N GLU A 50 -5.37 11.29 11.11
CA GLU A 50 -4.74 12.01 9.99
C GLU A 50 -5.36 11.62 8.65
N TYR A 51 -5.55 10.34 8.41
CA TYR A 51 -6.23 9.81 7.22
C TYR A 51 -7.64 10.39 7.07
N GLN A 52 -8.45 10.36 8.13
CA GLN A 52 -9.82 10.90 8.11
C GLN A 52 -9.83 12.41 7.82
N VAL A 53 -8.94 13.16 8.46
CA VAL A 53 -8.82 14.61 8.24
C VAL A 53 -8.47 14.92 6.78
N GLU A 54 -7.56 14.15 6.19
CA GLU A 54 -7.14 14.32 4.79
C GLU A 54 -8.29 14.02 3.81
N LEU A 55 -9.05 12.95 4.05
CA LEU A 55 -10.19 12.61 3.22
C LEU A 55 -11.32 13.65 3.34
N GLN A 56 -11.61 14.09 4.55
CA GLN A 56 -12.65 15.11 4.81
C GLN A 56 -12.32 16.44 4.13
N LYS A 57 -11.06 16.89 4.17
CA LYS A 57 -10.61 18.08 3.43
C LYS A 57 -10.85 17.96 1.92
N ALA A 58 -10.77 16.74 1.38
CA ALA A 58 -11.04 16.45 -0.02
C ALA A 58 -12.53 16.29 -0.35
N GLY A 59 -13.43 16.40 0.63
CA GLY A 59 -14.88 16.24 0.44
C GLY A 59 -15.32 14.78 0.38
N ILE A 60 -14.55 13.85 0.95
CA ILE A 60 -14.85 12.42 1.04
C ILE A 60 -15.45 12.12 2.41
N GLU A 61 -16.62 11.50 2.44
CA GLU A 61 -17.28 11.07 3.67
C GLU A 61 -16.66 9.76 4.17
N THR A 62 -16.31 9.68 5.46
CA THR A 62 -15.59 8.54 6.04
C THR A 62 -16.39 7.83 7.11
N TYR A 63 -16.31 6.49 7.12
CA TYR A 63 -16.98 5.60 8.07
C TYR A 63 -15.95 4.63 8.65
N GLY A 64 -15.54 4.84 9.89
CA GLY A 64 -14.69 3.92 10.64
C GLY A 64 -15.52 2.81 11.27
N LEU A 65 -15.25 1.56 10.90
CA LEU A 65 -15.95 0.39 11.44
C LEU A 65 -15.06 -0.37 12.43
N SER A 66 -15.54 -0.54 13.66
CA SER A 66 -14.84 -1.36 14.65
C SER A 66 -14.71 -2.80 14.15
N ALA A 67 -13.49 -3.32 14.10
CA ALA A 67 -13.19 -4.66 13.63
C ALA A 67 -12.24 -5.40 14.60
N VAL A 68 -12.51 -6.68 14.85
CA VAL A 68 -11.57 -7.57 15.54
C VAL A 68 -10.47 -8.00 14.60
N LYS A 69 -10.85 -8.42 13.39
CA LYS A 69 -9.99 -8.61 12.23
C LYS A 69 -10.75 -8.09 11.02
N TRP A 70 -10.07 -7.32 10.17
CA TRP A 70 -10.67 -6.72 8.96
C TRP A 70 -10.39 -7.54 7.71
N TRP A 71 -9.19 -8.09 7.63
CA TRP A 71 -8.74 -8.90 6.50
C TRP A 71 -9.22 -10.35 6.62
N TRP A 72 -9.06 -11.12 5.53
CA TRP A 72 -9.28 -12.57 5.56
C TRP A 72 -8.59 -13.23 6.77
N GLU A 73 -9.12 -14.37 7.21
CA GLU A 73 -8.57 -15.12 8.36
C GLU A 73 -7.09 -15.46 8.15
N GLU A 74 -6.73 -15.85 6.93
CA GLU A 74 -5.41 -16.30 6.52
C GLU A 74 -4.46 -15.14 6.15
N ALA A 75 -4.99 -13.92 6.01
CA ALA A 75 -4.18 -12.75 5.63
C ALA A 75 -3.16 -12.38 6.72
N PRO A 76 -2.05 -11.72 6.33
CA PRO A 76 -1.01 -11.26 7.27
C PRO A 76 -1.57 -10.47 8.47
N GLY A 77 -0.74 -10.33 9.54
CA GLY A 77 -1.14 -9.58 10.75
C GLY A 77 -1.84 -10.44 11.81
N GLY A 78 -1.80 -11.77 11.65
CA GLY A 78 -2.31 -12.71 12.65
C GLY A 78 -3.84 -12.72 12.80
N SER A 79 -4.32 -13.46 13.78
CA SER A 79 -5.76 -13.69 14.03
C SER A 79 -6.14 -13.31 15.45
N PRO A 80 -6.31 -12.01 15.75
CA PRO A 80 -6.62 -11.53 17.10
C PRO A 80 -7.97 -12.07 17.59
N GLY A 81 -8.08 -12.28 18.90
CA GLY A 81 -9.27 -12.84 19.51
C GLY A 81 -9.48 -14.32 19.18
N ASN A 82 -10.65 -14.83 19.45
CA ASN A 82 -11.04 -16.19 19.07
C ASN A 82 -11.87 -16.18 17.76
N HIS A 83 -12.03 -17.35 17.16
CA HIS A 83 -12.77 -17.52 15.90
C HIS A 83 -14.20 -16.95 15.96
N PHE A 84 -14.92 -17.17 17.04
CA PHE A 84 -16.29 -16.66 17.21
C PHE A 84 -16.34 -15.12 17.19
N LEU A 85 -15.41 -14.46 17.85
CA LEU A 85 -15.33 -13.00 17.87
C LEU A 85 -15.02 -12.45 16.47
N ARG A 86 -14.13 -13.10 15.72
CA ARG A 86 -13.78 -12.67 14.36
C ARG A 86 -14.96 -12.83 13.39
N VAL A 87 -15.63 -13.99 13.42
CA VAL A 87 -16.82 -14.25 12.58
C VAL A 87 -17.94 -13.26 12.88
N ASN A 88 -18.22 -12.98 14.15
CA ASN A 88 -19.21 -11.98 14.54
C ASN A 88 -18.82 -10.58 14.06
N SER A 89 -17.53 -10.23 14.13
CA SER A 89 -17.01 -8.97 13.61
C SER A 89 -17.23 -8.85 12.11
N TYR A 90 -16.89 -9.88 11.33
CA TYR A 90 -17.14 -9.91 9.89
C TYR A 90 -18.62 -9.71 9.56
N ASN A 91 -19.51 -10.47 10.20
CA ASN A 91 -20.96 -10.36 9.98
C ASN A 91 -21.48 -8.96 10.32
N LYS A 92 -21.00 -8.39 11.44
CA LYS A 92 -21.35 -7.03 11.82
C LYS A 92 -20.89 -6.02 10.78
N ASN A 93 -19.63 -6.10 10.35
CA ASN A 93 -19.06 -5.17 9.37
C ASN A 93 -19.80 -5.26 8.01
N VAL A 94 -20.12 -6.47 7.53
CA VAL A 94 -20.94 -6.63 6.32
C VAL A 94 -22.30 -5.95 6.48
N LYS A 95 -22.97 -6.13 7.63
CA LYS A 95 -24.25 -5.47 7.91
C LYS A 95 -24.14 -3.96 7.96
N ASP A 96 -23.09 -3.43 8.59
CA ASP A 96 -22.87 -1.99 8.69
C ASP A 96 -22.60 -1.38 7.30
N ILE A 97 -21.82 -2.05 6.45
CA ILE A 97 -21.58 -1.63 5.06
C ILE A 97 -22.88 -1.67 4.24
N ARG A 98 -23.71 -2.69 4.40
CA ARG A 98 -25.03 -2.76 3.74
C ARG A 98 -25.91 -1.56 4.11
N ASN A 99 -25.95 -1.19 5.38
CA ASN A 99 -26.68 0.00 5.83
C ASN A 99 -26.13 1.28 5.16
N ILE A 100 -24.80 1.44 5.08
CA ILE A 100 -24.17 2.57 4.39
C ILE A 100 -24.56 2.59 2.91
N ILE A 101 -24.57 1.43 2.23
CA ILE A 101 -25.00 1.31 0.82
C ILE A 101 -26.43 1.80 0.64
N VAL A 102 -27.37 1.32 1.44
CA VAL A 102 -28.80 1.64 1.33
C VAL A 102 -29.05 3.12 1.68
N ASP A 103 -28.56 3.59 2.81
CA ASP A 103 -28.79 4.94 3.32
C ASP A 103 -28.23 6.02 2.39
N ASN A 104 -27.14 5.73 1.70
CA ASN A 104 -26.46 6.64 0.79
C ASN A 104 -26.77 6.41 -0.69
N LYS A 105 -27.59 5.43 -1.02
CA LYS A 105 -27.94 5.06 -2.42
C LYS A 105 -26.68 4.88 -3.25
N VAL A 106 -25.79 4.02 -2.80
CA VAL A 106 -24.50 3.72 -3.46
C VAL A 106 -24.74 3.06 -4.81
N ASP A 107 -24.10 3.55 -5.87
CA ASP A 107 -24.20 3.00 -7.23
C ASP A 107 -23.09 1.98 -7.52
N LEU A 108 -21.95 2.05 -6.79
CA LEU A 108 -20.78 1.20 -7.00
C LEU A 108 -20.00 1.05 -5.70
N VAL A 109 -19.62 -0.18 -5.38
CA VAL A 109 -18.68 -0.50 -4.28
C VAL A 109 -17.34 -0.88 -4.90
N ILE A 110 -16.24 -0.39 -4.34
CA ILE A 110 -14.88 -0.71 -4.75
C ILE A 110 -14.09 -1.21 -3.54
N SER A 111 -13.65 -2.48 -3.57
CA SER A 111 -12.73 -3.03 -2.57
C SER A 111 -11.28 -2.82 -3.00
N ASN A 112 -10.48 -2.20 -2.13
CA ASN A 112 -9.06 -1.95 -2.35
C ASN A 112 -8.23 -3.03 -1.65
N THR A 113 -7.31 -3.63 -2.37
CA THR A 113 -6.52 -4.82 -2.03
C THR A 113 -7.31 -6.14 -1.97
N VAL A 114 -6.63 -7.24 -2.14
CA VAL A 114 -7.21 -8.58 -2.03
C VAL A 114 -7.63 -8.94 -0.60
N ASN A 115 -7.12 -8.19 0.38
CA ASN A 115 -7.28 -8.52 1.80
C ASN A 115 -8.70 -8.33 2.34
N VAL A 116 -9.52 -7.47 1.71
CA VAL A 116 -10.84 -7.08 2.22
C VAL A 116 -11.97 -7.63 1.36
N PHE A 117 -12.93 -8.28 1.96
CA PHE A 117 -14.03 -8.99 1.27
C PHE A 117 -15.42 -8.50 1.66
N GLN A 118 -15.53 -7.76 2.75
CA GLN A 118 -16.82 -7.33 3.32
C GLN A 118 -17.62 -6.46 2.34
N GLY A 119 -16.93 -5.63 1.55
CA GLY A 119 -17.54 -4.79 0.53
C GLY A 119 -18.21 -5.60 -0.58
N ALA A 120 -17.54 -6.66 -1.05
CA ALA A 120 -18.05 -7.56 -2.06
C ALA A 120 -19.35 -8.25 -1.62
N LEU A 121 -19.37 -8.81 -0.40
CA LEU A 121 -20.56 -9.41 0.18
C LEU A 121 -21.69 -8.40 0.39
N ALA A 122 -21.37 -7.23 0.93
CA ALA A 122 -22.38 -6.19 1.17
C ALA A 122 -23.02 -5.70 -0.15
N ALA A 123 -22.21 -5.49 -1.18
CA ALA A 123 -22.67 -5.12 -2.51
C ALA A 123 -23.62 -6.18 -3.13
N ALA A 124 -23.23 -7.47 -3.04
CA ALA A 124 -24.04 -8.57 -3.52
C ALA A 124 -25.39 -8.69 -2.79
N PHE A 125 -25.44 -8.47 -1.48
CA PHE A 125 -26.69 -8.46 -0.72
C PHE A 125 -27.65 -7.33 -1.14
N GLU A 126 -27.11 -6.20 -1.59
CA GLU A 126 -27.91 -5.02 -1.97
C GLU A 126 -28.06 -4.84 -3.48
N ASP A 127 -27.66 -5.83 -4.28
CA ASP A 127 -27.71 -5.81 -5.77
C ASP A 127 -27.01 -4.56 -6.35
N VAL A 128 -25.85 -4.20 -5.77
CA VAL A 128 -24.99 -3.09 -6.20
C VAL A 128 -23.74 -3.63 -6.85
N LYS A 129 -23.29 -2.98 -7.94
CA LYS A 129 -22.06 -3.37 -8.62
C LYS A 129 -20.85 -3.31 -7.69
N HIS A 130 -19.97 -4.30 -7.85
CA HIS A 130 -18.72 -4.38 -7.10
C HIS A 130 -17.52 -4.51 -8.03
N PHE A 131 -16.49 -3.66 -7.80
CA PHE A 131 -15.20 -3.74 -8.45
C PHE A 131 -14.12 -4.10 -7.42
N TRP A 132 -13.16 -4.91 -7.83
CA TRP A 132 -12.02 -5.25 -7.00
C TRP A 132 -10.73 -4.67 -7.58
N LEU A 133 -9.97 -3.93 -6.77
CA LEU A 133 -8.64 -3.44 -7.12
C LEU A 133 -7.60 -4.27 -6.39
N ILE A 134 -6.85 -5.08 -7.11
CA ILE A 134 -5.86 -6.02 -6.57
C ILE A 134 -4.46 -5.46 -6.78
N HIS A 135 -3.71 -5.37 -5.69
CA HIS A 135 -2.34 -4.84 -5.66
C HIS A 135 -1.30 -5.91 -5.37
N GLU A 136 -1.72 -7.11 -5.01
CA GLU A 136 -0.87 -8.17 -4.47
C GLU A 136 -0.73 -9.32 -5.45
N PHE A 137 0.49 -9.86 -5.60
CA PHE A 137 0.70 -11.13 -6.29
C PHE A 137 0.08 -12.29 -5.51
N PRO A 138 -0.45 -13.32 -6.19
CA PRO A 138 -0.97 -14.52 -5.54
C PRO A 138 0.16 -15.44 -5.03
N GLU A 139 1.16 -14.85 -4.36
CA GLU A 139 2.39 -15.53 -3.91
C GLU A 139 2.83 -15.02 -2.53
N GLY A 140 3.82 -15.70 -1.94
CA GLY A 140 4.40 -15.31 -0.67
C GLY A 140 3.34 -15.14 0.42
N GLU A 141 3.37 -14.02 1.10
CA GLU A 141 2.42 -13.69 2.18
C GLU A 141 0.96 -13.55 1.72
N PHE A 142 0.74 -13.29 0.42
CA PHE A 142 -0.60 -13.20 -0.17
C PHE A 142 -1.01 -14.48 -0.93
N GLY A 143 -0.21 -15.54 -0.92
CA GLY A 143 -0.52 -16.81 -1.60
C GLY A 143 -1.85 -17.43 -1.17
N TYR A 144 -2.34 -17.11 0.02
CA TYR A 144 -3.61 -17.60 0.59
C TYR A 144 -4.81 -17.28 -0.30
N TYR A 145 -4.80 -16.19 -1.04
CA TYR A 145 -5.97 -15.83 -1.83
C TYR A 145 -6.17 -16.67 -3.11
N LYS A 146 -5.20 -17.53 -3.46
CA LYS A 146 -5.45 -18.57 -4.47
C LYS A 146 -6.65 -19.45 -4.12
N GLU A 147 -6.91 -19.65 -2.84
CA GLU A 147 -8.09 -20.40 -2.35
C GLU A 147 -9.37 -19.53 -2.34
N LYS A 148 -9.26 -18.24 -2.64
CA LYS A 148 -10.38 -17.28 -2.66
C LYS A 148 -10.76 -16.85 -4.09
N LEU A 149 -10.11 -17.39 -5.14
CA LEU A 149 -10.36 -16.97 -6.53
C LEU A 149 -11.83 -17.12 -6.92
N ASP A 150 -12.47 -18.24 -6.57
CA ASP A 150 -13.90 -18.46 -6.86
C ASP A 150 -14.80 -17.41 -6.16
N PHE A 151 -14.44 -17.01 -4.94
CA PHE A 151 -15.16 -15.95 -4.23
C PHE A 151 -14.96 -14.60 -4.92
N ILE A 152 -13.72 -14.26 -5.22
CA ILE A 152 -13.37 -13.00 -5.90
C ILE A 152 -14.08 -12.93 -7.25
N ASP A 153 -14.07 -14.00 -8.02
CA ASP A 153 -14.74 -14.10 -9.32
C ASP A 153 -16.26 -13.93 -9.19
N THR A 154 -16.86 -14.66 -8.25
CA THR A 154 -18.34 -14.67 -8.06
C THR A 154 -18.87 -13.29 -7.63
N PHE A 155 -18.15 -12.59 -6.76
CA PHE A 155 -18.60 -11.35 -6.14
C PHE A 155 -18.01 -10.08 -6.77
N SER A 156 -17.42 -10.18 -7.97
CA SER A 156 -16.92 -9.03 -8.71
C SER A 156 -17.61 -8.86 -10.04
N ASP A 157 -18.15 -7.68 -10.35
CA ASP A 157 -18.51 -7.31 -11.70
C ASP A 157 -17.27 -7.10 -12.55
N GLU A 158 -16.28 -6.39 -12.03
CA GLU A 158 -14.99 -6.14 -12.69
C GLU A 158 -13.82 -6.32 -11.71
N ILE A 159 -12.69 -6.83 -12.24
CA ILE A 159 -11.43 -6.97 -11.52
C ILE A 159 -10.38 -6.10 -12.19
N PHE A 160 -9.71 -5.29 -11.39
CA PHE A 160 -8.61 -4.43 -11.80
C PHE A 160 -7.33 -4.89 -11.09
N ALA A 161 -6.24 -5.00 -11.82
CA ALA A 161 -4.92 -5.32 -11.31
C ALA A 161 -3.94 -4.18 -11.56
N VAL A 162 -2.95 -4.04 -10.70
CA VAL A 162 -1.81 -3.18 -11.00
C VAL A 162 -1.15 -3.63 -12.30
N THR A 163 -0.84 -2.67 -13.18
CA THR A 163 -0.28 -2.94 -14.51
C THR A 163 1.06 -3.67 -14.46
N GLY A 164 1.33 -4.48 -15.45
CA GLY A 164 2.55 -5.30 -15.57
C GLY A 164 2.31 -6.76 -15.18
N ALA A 165 3.31 -7.40 -14.60
CA ALA A 165 3.31 -8.83 -14.29
C ALA A 165 2.11 -9.29 -13.46
N LEU A 166 1.62 -8.46 -12.52
CA LEU A 166 0.43 -8.80 -11.74
C LEU A 166 -0.83 -8.96 -12.62
N THR A 167 -1.03 -8.07 -13.60
CA THR A 167 -2.16 -8.22 -14.54
C THR A 167 -2.07 -9.54 -15.29
N GLU A 168 -0.88 -9.89 -15.82
CA GLU A 168 -0.64 -11.14 -16.56
C GLU A 168 -0.88 -12.39 -15.70
N ASP A 169 -0.50 -12.34 -14.41
CA ASP A 169 -0.72 -13.46 -13.48
C ASP A 169 -2.18 -13.61 -13.11
N LEU A 170 -2.90 -12.51 -12.91
CA LEU A 170 -4.33 -12.57 -12.64
C LEU A 170 -5.15 -13.00 -13.86
N GLU A 171 -4.74 -12.68 -15.08
CA GLU A 171 -5.34 -13.25 -16.30
C GLU A 171 -5.24 -14.80 -16.34
N LYS A 172 -4.14 -15.36 -15.84
CA LYS A 172 -4.00 -16.81 -15.69
C LYS A 172 -4.91 -17.38 -14.58
N CYS A 173 -5.07 -16.62 -13.48
CA CYS A 173 -5.93 -17.00 -12.35
C CYS A 173 -7.43 -16.93 -12.71
N PHE A 174 -7.82 -16.02 -13.60
CA PHE A 174 -9.21 -15.78 -14.01
C PHE A 174 -9.39 -15.95 -15.53
N PRO A 175 -9.23 -17.18 -16.07
CA PRO A 175 -9.14 -17.40 -17.52
C PRO A 175 -10.44 -17.09 -18.29
N ASN A 176 -11.58 -17.00 -17.61
CA ASN A 176 -12.88 -16.74 -18.20
C ASN A 176 -13.36 -15.27 -18.06
N ARG A 177 -12.49 -14.41 -17.58
CA ARG A 177 -12.80 -13.02 -17.27
C ARG A 177 -11.70 -12.08 -17.81
N LYS A 178 -12.11 -10.90 -18.22
CA LYS A 178 -11.16 -9.83 -18.53
C LYS A 178 -10.65 -9.22 -17.23
N ILE A 179 -9.33 -9.09 -17.11
CA ILE A 179 -8.67 -8.31 -16.09
C ILE A 179 -8.33 -6.94 -16.67
N TYR A 180 -8.71 -5.88 -15.99
CA TYR A 180 -8.35 -4.52 -16.37
C TYR A 180 -7.09 -4.11 -15.62
N SER A 181 -6.19 -3.42 -16.30
CA SER A 181 -4.99 -2.89 -15.66
C SER A 181 -5.17 -1.44 -15.22
N PHE A 182 -4.54 -1.07 -14.12
CA PHE A 182 -4.41 0.33 -13.69
C PHE A 182 -2.99 0.59 -13.18
N ALA A 183 -2.52 1.83 -13.37
CA ALA A 183 -1.27 2.28 -12.78
C ALA A 183 -1.58 2.99 -11.45
N PRO A 184 -0.96 2.58 -10.34
CA PRO A 184 -1.01 3.34 -9.10
C PRO A 184 -0.53 4.78 -9.32
N TYR A 185 -1.13 5.72 -8.63
CA TYR A 185 -0.86 7.13 -8.83
C TYR A 185 -0.26 7.75 -7.57
N THR A 186 0.82 8.50 -7.74
CA THR A 186 1.41 9.36 -6.71
C THR A 186 1.24 10.84 -7.05
N GLN A 187 1.09 11.70 -6.06
CA GLN A 187 0.99 13.17 -6.21
C GLN A 187 2.31 13.85 -5.87
N ILE A 188 3.42 13.36 -6.36
CA ILE A 188 4.66 14.13 -6.22
C ILE A 188 4.64 15.23 -7.26
N GLU A 189 4.65 16.48 -6.80
CA GLU A 189 5.03 17.61 -7.62
C GLU A 189 6.56 17.61 -7.72
N PRO A 190 7.12 17.46 -8.94
CA PRO A 190 8.56 17.53 -9.13
C PRO A 190 9.07 18.83 -8.51
N LYS A 191 9.97 18.76 -7.55
CA LYS A 191 10.59 19.97 -6.98
C LYS A 191 11.49 20.57 -8.04
N GLU A 192 11.27 21.83 -8.40
CA GLU A 192 12.24 22.58 -9.21
C GLU A 192 13.54 22.72 -8.41
N GLY A 193 14.54 21.93 -8.81
CA GLY A 193 15.87 21.91 -8.22
C GLY A 193 15.96 21.02 -6.99
N VAL A 194 16.57 19.86 -7.17
CA VAL A 194 17.08 19.05 -6.06
C VAL A 194 18.01 19.95 -5.24
N LYS A 195 17.96 19.84 -3.90
CA LYS A 195 18.85 20.62 -3.03
C LYS A 195 20.31 20.37 -3.45
N THR A 196 20.98 21.38 -3.96
CA THR A 196 22.43 21.39 -4.13
C THR A 196 23.04 21.72 -2.78
N GLU A 197 23.41 20.71 -2.02
CA GLU A 197 24.22 20.95 -0.82
C GLU A 197 25.71 21.08 -1.18
N SER A 198 26.36 21.97 -0.48
CA SER A 198 27.81 22.23 -0.63
C SER A 198 28.68 21.12 -0.03
N ASN A 199 28.09 20.01 0.42
CA ASN A 199 28.80 18.89 1.03
C ASN A 199 29.22 17.88 -0.04
N ASP A 200 30.49 17.54 -0.13
CA ASP A 200 31.03 16.55 -1.07
C ASP A 200 30.73 15.09 -0.69
N GLN A 201 29.83 14.87 0.27
CA GLN A 201 29.48 13.54 0.74
C GLN A 201 28.44 12.91 -0.20
N HIS A 202 28.78 11.78 -0.78
CA HIS A 202 27.87 10.95 -1.54
C HIS A 202 27.18 9.96 -0.62
N ARG A 203 25.86 9.75 -0.80
CA ARG A 203 25.09 8.77 -0.05
C ARG A 203 24.41 7.80 -1.00
N ILE A 204 24.29 6.56 -0.53
CA ILE A 204 23.34 5.59 -1.07
C ILE A 204 22.10 5.66 -0.20
N VAL A 205 20.94 5.92 -0.80
CA VAL A 205 19.68 6.06 -0.05
C VAL A 205 18.68 5.00 -0.46
N SER A 206 17.89 4.51 0.48
CA SER A 206 16.78 3.59 0.19
C SER A 206 15.54 4.04 0.93
N VAL A 207 14.49 4.39 0.19
CA VAL A 207 13.22 4.89 0.72
C VAL A 207 12.19 3.78 0.73
N GLY A 208 11.55 3.56 1.87
CA GLY A 208 10.47 2.60 2.03
C GLY A 208 10.57 1.83 3.35
N ARG A 209 9.47 1.17 3.70
CA ARG A 209 9.42 0.36 4.94
C ARG A 209 10.46 -0.77 4.88
N LEU A 210 11.23 -0.95 5.94
CA LEU A 210 12.18 -2.07 6.07
C LEU A 210 11.38 -3.37 6.32
N THR A 211 11.45 -4.28 5.36
CA THR A 211 10.79 -5.58 5.42
C THR A 211 11.58 -6.62 4.64
N GLN A 212 11.35 -7.90 4.91
CA GLN A 212 11.98 -9.01 4.17
C GLN A 212 11.80 -8.86 2.65
N ARG A 213 10.61 -8.44 2.19
CA ARG A 213 10.30 -8.24 0.77
C ARG A 213 11.09 -7.08 0.14
N LYS A 214 11.33 -6.01 0.89
CA LYS A 214 12.11 -4.85 0.42
C LYS A 214 13.62 -5.10 0.45
N ASN A 215 14.07 -6.16 1.14
CA ASN A 215 15.39 -6.76 1.03
C ASN A 215 16.60 -5.84 1.35
N GLN A 216 16.40 -4.88 2.26
CA GLN A 216 17.44 -3.90 2.60
C GLN A 216 18.70 -4.55 3.22
N LEU A 217 18.57 -5.73 3.85
CA LEU A 217 19.74 -6.47 4.39
C LEU A 217 20.74 -6.83 3.27
N GLU A 218 20.26 -7.21 2.08
CA GLU A 218 21.14 -7.47 0.94
C GLU A 218 21.82 -6.20 0.44
N LEU A 219 21.15 -5.03 0.54
CA LEU A 219 21.81 -3.76 0.25
C LEU A 219 22.92 -3.43 1.23
N ILE A 220 22.73 -3.71 2.53
CA ILE A 220 23.76 -3.53 3.57
C ILE A 220 24.96 -4.43 3.27
N LYS A 221 24.73 -5.70 2.91
CA LYS A 221 25.79 -6.64 2.52
C LYS A 221 26.56 -6.17 1.28
N ALA A 222 25.82 -5.73 0.25
CA ALA A 222 26.43 -5.19 -0.97
C ALA A 222 27.27 -3.93 -0.68
N PHE A 223 26.75 -3.04 0.17
CA PHE A 223 27.44 -1.84 0.57
C PHE A 223 28.76 -2.13 1.31
N GLN A 224 28.74 -3.11 2.22
CA GLN A 224 29.96 -3.58 2.88
C GLN A 224 31.03 -4.08 1.87
N MET A 225 30.59 -4.82 0.84
CA MET A 225 31.50 -5.38 -0.18
C MET A 225 32.15 -4.29 -1.05
N LEU A 226 31.51 -3.15 -1.22
CA LEU A 226 32.00 -2.05 -2.06
C LEU A 226 33.10 -1.23 -1.38
N ASP A 227 33.21 -1.28 -0.04
CA ASP A 227 34.20 -0.55 0.77
C ASP A 227 34.43 0.90 0.32
N LEU A 228 33.31 1.64 0.12
CA LEU A 228 33.32 2.99 -0.42
C LEU A 228 33.69 4.00 0.69
N ALA A 229 34.95 4.42 0.72
CA ALA A 229 35.42 5.41 1.69
C ALA A 229 34.65 6.75 1.54
N GLY A 230 34.12 7.25 2.67
CA GLY A 230 33.40 8.53 2.71
C GLY A 230 31.96 8.48 2.17
N THR A 231 31.44 7.31 1.84
CA THR A 231 30.03 7.11 1.46
C THR A 231 29.21 6.61 2.65
N GLU A 232 27.98 7.07 2.78
CA GLU A 232 27.03 6.62 3.79
C GLU A 232 25.87 5.89 3.13
N LEU A 233 25.35 4.84 3.78
CA LEU A 233 24.11 4.15 3.42
C LEU A 233 22.99 4.60 4.37
N VAL A 234 21.92 5.18 3.82
CA VAL A 234 20.83 5.78 4.59
C VAL A 234 19.50 5.15 4.23
N PHE A 235 18.77 4.67 5.23
CA PHE A 235 17.43 4.14 5.10
C PHE A 235 16.40 5.12 5.64
N LEU A 236 15.37 5.42 4.81
CA LEU A 236 14.25 6.31 5.13
C LEU A 236 12.94 5.54 5.07
N GLY A 237 12.28 5.36 6.19
CA GLY A 237 11.00 4.66 6.31
C GLY A 237 10.83 3.95 7.64
N ALA A 238 9.60 3.62 7.99
CA ALA A 238 9.30 2.76 9.13
C ALA A 238 9.87 1.35 8.91
N TRP A 239 9.89 0.54 9.94
CA TRP A 239 10.43 -0.82 9.87
C TRP A 239 9.53 -1.84 10.56
N ASP A 240 9.73 -3.09 10.16
CA ASP A 240 9.36 -4.27 10.90
C ASP A 240 10.46 -4.54 11.93
N GLU A 241 10.12 -4.63 13.22
CA GLU A 241 11.09 -4.72 14.31
C GLU A 241 11.99 -5.96 14.18
N ASP A 242 11.41 -7.12 13.84
CA ASP A 242 12.17 -8.35 13.68
C ASP A 242 13.18 -8.24 12.52
N TYR A 243 12.76 -7.64 11.42
CA TYR A 243 13.64 -7.45 10.26
C TYR A 243 14.70 -6.37 10.50
N LYS A 244 14.34 -5.30 11.20
CA LYS A 244 15.29 -4.28 11.62
C LYS A 244 16.37 -4.86 12.52
N GLN A 245 15.99 -5.73 13.47
CA GLN A 245 16.95 -6.42 14.33
C GLN A 245 17.95 -7.26 13.53
N LEU A 246 17.52 -7.97 12.49
CA LEU A 246 18.42 -8.71 11.60
C LEU A 246 19.44 -7.79 10.90
N CYS A 247 18.99 -6.59 10.48
CA CYS A 247 19.89 -5.60 9.89
C CYS A 247 20.90 -5.07 10.93
N ASP A 248 20.44 -4.77 12.14
CA ASP A 248 21.29 -4.26 13.23
C ASP A 248 22.34 -5.29 13.67
N ASP A 249 21.93 -6.55 13.77
CA ASP A 249 22.85 -7.65 14.13
C ASP A 249 23.96 -7.79 13.09
N TYR A 250 23.62 -7.72 11.80
CA TYR A 250 24.61 -7.77 10.73
C TYR A 250 25.57 -6.57 10.75
N ILE A 251 25.04 -5.36 10.96
CA ILE A 251 25.84 -4.12 11.08
C ILE A 251 26.82 -4.22 12.25
N ALA A 252 26.35 -4.73 13.39
CA ALA A 252 27.17 -4.90 14.58
C ALA A 252 28.24 -5.99 14.40
N GLU A 253 27.90 -7.13 13.81
CA GLU A 253 28.82 -8.23 13.54
C GLU A 253 30.00 -7.80 12.65
N HIS A 254 29.73 -6.90 11.68
CA HIS A 254 30.73 -6.45 10.70
C HIS A 254 31.29 -5.06 10.98
N ASP A 255 30.99 -4.49 12.16
CA ASP A 255 31.47 -3.15 12.62
C ASP A 255 31.21 -2.01 11.59
N LEU A 256 30.10 -2.03 10.88
CA LEU A 256 29.75 -1.02 9.89
C LEU A 256 29.34 0.29 10.58
N LYS A 257 30.08 1.38 10.35
CA LYS A 257 29.88 2.67 11.03
C LYS A 257 29.09 3.68 10.19
N ASN A 258 28.92 3.42 8.91
CA ASN A 258 28.37 4.35 7.91
C ASN A 258 27.03 3.87 7.35
N VAL A 259 26.22 3.22 8.19
CA VAL A 259 24.85 2.82 7.91
C VAL A 259 23.92 3.51 8.91
N SER A 260 22.90 4.22 8.45
CA SER A 260 21.97 4.94 9.30
C SER A 260 20.50 4.68 8.90
N PHE A 261 19.61 4.79 9.90
CA PHE A 261 18.16 4.63 9.75
C PHE A 261 17.47 5.88 10.28
N LEU A 262 16.84 6.65 9.42
CA LEU A 262 16.18 7.91 9.78
C LEU A 262 14.73 7.73 10.25
N GLY A 263 14.16 6.53 10.08
CA GLY A 263 12.77 6.28 10.43
C GLY A 263 11.79 6.82 9.39
N TYR A 264 10.52 6.84 9.78
CA TYR A 264 9.45 7.39 8.94
C TYR A 264 9.57 8.92 8.83
N LEU A 265 9.45 9.42 7.61
CA LEU A 265 9.39 10.84 7.29
C LEU A 265 8.18 11.09 6.38
N ASP A 266 7.45 12.17 6.62
CA ASP A 266 6.30 12.56 5.79
C ASP A 266 6.70 12.91 4.36
N ASP A 267 7.86 13.54 4.19
CA ASP A 267 8.46 13.87 2.90
C ASP A 267 9.93 13.41 2.88
N PRO A 268 10.20 12.13 2.63
CA PRO A 268 11.57 11.62 2.59
C PRO A 268 12.42 12.25 1.47
N TRP A 269 11.77 12.72 0.41
CA TRP A 269 12.44 13.33 -0.73
C TRP A 269 13.03 14.71 -0.40
N SER A 270 12.60 15.34 0.69
CA SER A 270 13.20 16.59 1.17
C SER A 270 14.59 16.40 1.78
N GLU A 271 14.92 15.19 2.19
CA GLU A 271 16.22 14.82 2.78
C GLU A 271 17.23 14.34 1.73
N ILE A 272 16.82 14.16 0.48
CA ILE A 272 17.61 13.59 -0.62
C ILE A 272 18.09 14.70 -1.54
N THR A 273 19.33 14.61 -2.01
CA THR A 273 20.00 15.60 -2.84
C THR A 273 20.37 15.03 -4.22
N ASP A 274 20.81 15.86 -5.14
CA ASP A 274 21.32 15.49 -6.48
C ASP A 274 22.63 14.65 -6.46
N LYS A 275 23.29 14.56 -5.30
CA LYS A 275 24.50 13.76 -5.10
C LYS A 275 24.20 12.36 -4.56
N ASP A 276 22.95 12.09 -4.23
CA ASP A 276 22.53 10.81 -3.70
C ASP A 276 22.19 9.82 -4.81
N LEU A 277 22.40 8.54 -4.54
CA LEU A 277 22.00 7.43 -5.38
C LEU A 277 20.92 6.62 -4.67
N ALA A 278 19.71 6.60 -5.21
CA ALA A 278 18.64 5.77 -4.69
C ALA A 278 18.81 4.32 -5.13
N VAL A 279 18.70 3.37 -4.18
CA VAL A 279 18.82 1.94 -4.46
C VAL A 279 17.66 1.19 -3.80
N PHE A 280 16.95 0.39 -4.60
CA PHE A 280 15.78 -0.37 -4.17
C PHE A 280 15.98 -1.86 -4.49
N PRO A 281 16.41 -2.68 -3.52
CA PRO A 281 16.77 -4.08 -3.71
C PRO A 281 15.59 -5.04 -3.54
N SER A 282 14.35 -4.58 -3.67
CA SER A 282 13.15 -5.39 -3.40
C SER A 282 13.20 -6.73 -4.14
N SER A 283 12.84 -7.81 -3.46
CA SER A 283 12.74 -9.15 -4.07
C SER A 283 11.43 -9.35 -4.83
N MET A 284 10.42 -8.53 -4.55
CA MET A 284 9.14 -8.52 -5.24
C MET A 284 8.52 -7.14 -5.12
N GLU A 285 8.03 -6.60 -6.23
CA GLU A 285 7.32 -5.32 -6.26
C GLU A 285 6.26 -5.32 -7.36
N THR A 286 5.06 -4.89 -7.05
CA THR A 286 3.98 -4.82 -8.04
C THR A 286 4.08 -3.61 -8.94
N PHE A 287 4.52 -2.46 -8.40
CA PHE A 287 4.69 -1.22 -9.17
C PHE A 287 5.87 -0.38 -8.67
N GLY A 288 6.05 -0.29 -7.34
CA GLY A 288 7.13 0.51 -6.75
C GLY A 288 6.89 2.00 -6.87
N LEU A 289 5.87 2.55 -6.22
CA LEU A 289 5.62 4.00 -6.22
C LEU A 289 6.86 4.81 -5.86
N VAL A 290 7.64 4.35 -4.87
CA VAL A 290 8.91 5.00 -4.47
C VAL A 290 9.94 5.06 -5.59
N TYR A 291 9.90 4.14 -6.57
CA TYR A 291 10.77 4.17 -7.73
C TYR A 291 10.39 5.32 -8.68
N VAL A 292 9.08 5.43 -8.94
CA VAL A 292 8.53 6.52 -9.75
C VAL A 292 8.82 7.87 -9.08
N GLU A 293 8.62 7.94 -7.78
CA GLU A 293 8.88 9.12 -6.97
C GLU A 293 10.35 9.54 -7.00
N SER A 294 11.27 8.59 -6.87
CA SER A 294 12.71 8.84 -6.98
C SER A 294 13.07 9.47 -8.34
N VAL A 295 12.59 8.84 -9.42
CA VAL A 295 12.86 9.34 -10.79
C VAL A 295 12.22 10.70 -11.04
N LEU A 296 10.98 10.94 -10.57
CA LEU A 296 10.31 12.24 -10.69
C LEU A 296 11.02 13.35 -9.93
N ASN A 297 11.70 13.01 -8.82
CA ASN A 297 12.56 13.95 -8.09
C ASN A 297 13.95 14.11 -8.72
N GLY A 298 14.23 13.47 -9.87
CA GLY A 298 15.52 13.59 -10.57
C GLY A 298 16.68 12.86 -9.88
N ILE A 299 16.40 11.91 -8.98
CA ILE A 299 17.43 11.16 -8.27
C ILE A 299 17.88 9.97 -9.12
N PRO A 300 19.20 9.79 -9.37
CA PRO A 300 19.72 8.59 -9.98
C PRO A 300 19.27 7.34 -9.22
N THR A 301 18.74 6.34 -9.92
CA THR A 301 18.04 5.22 -9.28
C THR A 301 18.50 3.88 -9.83
N ILE A 302 18.80 2.95 -8.94
CA ILE A 302 19.07 1.53 -9.23
C ILE A 302 17.92 0.69 -8.67
N LEU A 303 17.36 -0.18 -9.50
CA LEU A 303 16.27 -1.08 -9.15
C LEU A 303 16.73 -2.53 -9.30
N SER A 304 16.19 -3.43 -8.48
CA SER A 304 16.26 -4.85 -8.78
C SER A 304 15.40 -5.17 -10.02
N ASP A 305 15.86 -6.12 -10.79
CA ASP A 305 15.13 -6.68 -11.95
C ASP A 305 14.26 -7.85 -11.44
N ASN A 306 13.00 -7.59 -11.08
CA ASN A 306 12.08 -8.56 -10.46
C ASN A 306 10.64 -8.40 -10.96
#